data_7ad9ad29a2c4be7c10a2ad3f0b259588
#
_entry.id   7ad9ad29a2c4be7c10a2ad3f0b259588
#
_cell.length_a   1.000
_cell.length_b   1.000
_cell.length_c   1.000
_cell.angle_alpha   90.00
_cell.angle_beta   90.00
_cell.angle_gamma   90.00
#
_symmetry.space_group_name_H-M   'P 1'
#
loop_
_entity.id
_entity.type
_entity.pdbx_description
1 polymer ?
#
loop_
_entity_poly.entity_id
_entity_poly.type
_entity_poly.pdbx_seq_one_letter_code
_entity_poly.pdbx_strand_id
1 'polypeptide(L)'
;MKGSRRVRAIRVAGRAAGRDYQGRSWVYFLLSAQTRGLSLGVNLSPSGACDYRCCYCDIPKVSALHRAPVDVQGLALELGAALDFVASGQVVHEPSYSRFPKEWLSLRQVMLSGEGEPTLCPNFVEVMETLVHARALGRYPFFKLVLETNGSGLQRPEVQQALELFTAQDEVWMKLDAGTDSQFHGMSGVDTPFREVLARILELGRRRPIVIQSLFASVDGSPPARGEIQNYVRCLGLLQEQGAVIQRVHIQSVMNWVESSRCTHLPLAILSEIACQVRRELGVEVEVF
;
A
#
# COMPACT_ATOMS: atom_id res chain seq x y z
N MET A 1 -26.03 -9.87 -27.74
CA MET A 1 -25.73 -10.59 -26.49
C MET A 1 -24.90 -9.65 -25.60
N LYS A 2 -25.54 -9.03 -24.59
CA LYS A 2 -24.87 -8.11 -23.67
C LYS A 2 -24.18 -8.95 -22.58
N GLY A 3 -22.86 -9.03 -22.62
CA GLY A 3 -22.07 -9.68 -21.58
C GLY A 3 -22.20 -8.92 -20.27
N SER A 4 -22.85 -9.51 -19.30
CA SER A 4 -22.92 -9.04 -17.93
C SER A 4 -21.50 -9.02 -17.34
N ARG A 5 -20.88 -7.84 -17.25
CA ARG A 5 -19.63 -7.65 -16.47
C ARG A 5 -19.97 -7.88 -14.99
N ARG A 6 -19.50 -8.97 -14.43
CA ARG A 6 -19.61 -9.23 -12.99
C ARG A 6 -18.82 -8.15 -12.25
N VAL A 7 -19.53 -7.24 -11.63
CA VAL A 7 -18.97 -6.30 -10.66
C VAL A 7 -18.47 -7.15 -9.47
N ARG A 8 -17.15 -7.15 -9.26
CA ARG A 8 -16.58 -7.80 -8.07
C ARG A 8 -17.02 -7.01 -6.85
N ALA A 9 -17.80 -7.64 -6.00
CA ALA A 9 -18.30 -7.03 -4.77
C ALA A 9 -17.11 -6.62 -3.87
N ILE A 10 -17.08 -5.33 -3.51
CA ILE A 10 -16.13 -4.79 -2.53
C ILE A 10 -16.50 -5.36 -1.17
N ARG A 11 -15.56 -6.02 -0.53
CA ARG A 11 -15.72 -6.50 0.85
C ARG A 11 -15.02 -5.53 1.79
N VAL A 12 -15.79 -4.86 2.65
CA VAL A 12 -15.26 -4.10 3.79
C VAL A 12 -15.30 -5.01 5.00
N ALA A 13 -14.16 -5.28 5.55
CA ALA A 13 -14.09 -5.96 6.83
C ALA A 13 -12.70 -5.81 7.40
N GLY A 14 -12.27 -4.62 7.88
CA GLY A 14 -10.92 -4.53 8.43
C GLY A 14 -9.85 -5.12 7.49
N ARG A 15 -10.21 -5.38 6.24
CA ARG A 15 -9.56 -6.20 5.24
C ARG A 15 -9.57 -5.40 3.96
N ALA A 16 -8.47 -5.35 3.26
CA ALA A 16 -8.41 -4.66 1.99
C ALA A 16 -9.57 -5.14 1.09
N ALA A 17 -10.42 -4.22 0.70
CA ALA A 17 -11.48 -4.50 -0.24
C ALA A 17 -10.88 -4.80 -1.61
N GLY A 18 -11.53 -5.62 -2.40
CA GLY A 18 -11.12 -5.85 -3.78
C GLY A 18 -11.05 -4.53 -4.55
N ARG A 19 -10.08 -4.41 -5.42
CA ARG A 19 -9.94 -3.26 -6.33
C ARG A 19 -11.07 -3.24 -7.31
N ASP A 20 -11.82 -2.13 -7.37
CA ASP A 20 -12.91 -1.93 -8.31
C ASP A 20 -12.49 -0.92 -9.38
N TYR A 21 -12.04 -1.44 -10.51
CA TYR A 21 -11.59 -0.61 -11.64
C TYR A 21 -12.73 0.02 -12.45
N GLN A 22 -13.95 -0.50 -12.37
CA GLN A 22 -15.09 -0.03 -13.16
C GLN A 22 -14.78 0.15 -14.66
N GLY A 23 -13.94 -0.75 -15.19
CA GLY A 23 -13.52 -0.72 -16.58
C GLY A 23 -12.34 0.20 -16.91
N ARG A 24 -11.71 0.83 -15.92
CA ARG A 24 -10.48 1.63 -16.05
C ARG A 24 -9.25 0.72 -16.05
N SER A 25 -8.13 1.25 -16.51
CA SER A 25 -6.86 0.53 -16.60
C SER A 25 -5.93 0.79 -15.42
N TRP A 26 -5.89 2.04 -14.94
CA TRP A 26 -4.95 2.49 -13.90
C TRP A 26 -5.63 2.89 -12.60
N VAL A 27 -6.85 3.46 -12.66
CA VAL A 27 -7.54 3.99 -11.48
C VAL A 27 -8.59 3.02 -10.97
N TYR A 28 -8.56 2.71 -9.68
CA TYR A 28 -9.54 1.86 -9.02
C TYR A 28 -10.02 2.46 -7.71
N PHE A 29 -11.22 2.08 -7.30
CA PHE A 29 -11.78 2.46 -6.02
C PHE A 29 -11.40 1.43 -4.97
N LEU A 30 -11.06 1.92 -3.79
CA LEU A 30 -10.76 1.10 -2.62
C LEU A 30 -11.44 1.69 -1.39
N LEU A 31 -12.26 0.88 -0.72
CA LEU A 31 -12.85 1.22 0.57
C LEU A 31 -12.22 0.32 1.62
N SER A 32 -11.50 0.88 2.57
CA SER A 32 -10.79 0.10 3.58
C SER A 32 -10.92 0.69 4.98
N ALA A 33 -10.81 -0.17 6.00
CA ALA A 33 -10.74 0.26 7.39
C ALA A 33 -9.47 1.09 7.67
N GLN A 34 -8.38 0.79 6.96
CA GLN A 34 -7.09 1.47 7.08
C GLN A 34 -7.19 2.97 6.74
N THR A 35 -7.99 3.31 5.74
CA THR A 35 -8.21 4.72 5.35
C THR A 35 -9.44 5.33 5.99
N ARG A 36 -10.27 4.52 6.64
CA ARG A 36 -11.58 4.92 7.19
C ARG A 36 -12.41 5.69 6.17
N GLY A 37 -12.34 5.27 4.91
CA GLY A 37 -13.05 5.91 3.84
C GLY A 37 -12.62 5.44 2.45
N LEU A 38 -13.06 6.22 1.46
CA LEU A 38 -12.80 5.94 0.06
C LEU A 38 -11.41 6.45 -0.34
N SER A 39 -10.66 5.57 -1.00
CA SER A 39 -9.41 5.89 -1.65
C SER A 39 -9.53 5.66 -3.16
N LEU A 40 -8.84 6.46 -3.94
CA LEU A 40 -8.55 6.13 -5.33
C LEU A 40 -7.15 5.51 -5.39
N GLY A 41 -7.08 4.27 -5.80
CA GLY A 41 -5.80 3.61 -6.07
C GLY A 41 -5.34 3.89 -7.49
N VAL A 42 -4.05 4.11 -7.66
CA VAL A 42 -3.38 4.27 -8.95
C VAL A 42 -2.41 3.12 -9.12
N ASN A 43 -2.73 2.20 -10.04
CA ASN A 43 -1.94 1.02 -10.35
C ASN A 43 -0.96 1.32 -11.49
N LEU A 44 0.32 1.43 -11.16
CA LEU A 44 1.37 1.71 -12.14
C LEU A 44 1.95 0.44 -12.80
N SER A 45 1.45 -0.73 -12.42
CA SER A 45 1.91 -2.02 -12.91
C SER A 45 0.75 -2.97 -13.17
N PRO A 46 -0.16 -2.67 -14.12
CA PRO A 46 -1.31 -3.53 -14.42
C PRO A 46 -0.91 -4.92 -14.93
N SER A 47 0.34 -5.11 -15.32
CA SER A 47 0.91 -6.41 -15.68
C SER A 47 1.44 -7.22 -14.48
N GLY A 48 1.41 -6.70 -13.26
CA GLY A 48 1.96 -7.37 -12.09
C GLY A 48 3.49 -7.31 -11.98
N ALA A 49 4.15 -6.33 -12.62
CA ALA A 49 5.60 -6.18 -12.57
C ALA A 49 6.07 -5.74 -11.19
N CYS A 50 6.60 -6.69 -10.41
CA CYS A 50 7.18 -6.50 -9.10
C CYS A 50 8.47 -7.30 -9.00
N ASP A 51 9.46 -6.80 -8.29
CA ASP A 51 10.71 -7.51 -8.01
C ASP A 51 10.61 -8.42 -6.78
N TYR A 52 9.58 -8.22 -5.92
CA TYR A 52 9.29 -9.12 -4.81
C TYR A 52 8.33 -10.24 -5.23
N ARG A 53 8.45 -11.39 -4.54
CA ARG A 53 7.57 -12.57 -4.69
C ARG A 53 6.97 -12.93 -3.33
N CYS A 54 6.36 -11.94 -2.66
CA CYS A 54 5.83 -12.13 -1.32
C CYS A 54 4.92 -13.37 -1.25
N CYS A 55 5.15 -14.23 -0.24
CA CYS A 55 4.45 -15.52 -0.08
C CYS A 55 2.92 -15.38 0.06
N TYR A 56 2.44 -14.20 0.45
CA TYR A 56 1.02 -13.87 0.62
C TYR A 56 0.41 -13.10 -0.56
N CYS A 57 1.19 -12.82 -1.61
CA CYS A 57 0.71 -12.02 -2.74
C CYS A 57 -0.02 -12.91 -3.75
N ASP A 58 -1.28 -12.56 -4.02
CA ASP A 58 -2.16 -13.24 -4.97
C ASP A 58 -2.01 -12.75 -6.42
N ILE A 59 -1.19 -11.70 -6.64
CA ILE A 59 -0.99 -11.15 -7.97
C ILE A 59 -0.03 -12.04 -8.76
N PRO A 60 -0.44 -12.53 -9.95
CA PRO A 60 0.46 -13.25 -10.84
C PRO A 60 1.66 -12.38 -11.19
N LYS A 61 2.86 -12.86 -10.91
CA LYS A 61 4.08 -12.09 -11.13
C LYS A 61 4.57 -12.25 -12.56
N VAL A 62 4.70 -11.13 -13.24
CA VAL A 62 5.41 -11.01 -14.51
C VAL A 62 6.81 -10.48 -14.24
N SER A 63 7.78 -10.90 -15.06
CA SER A 63 9.17 -10.44 -14.92
C SER A 63 9.23 -8.92 -14.85
N ALA A 64 9.98 -8.43 -13.87
CA ALA A 64 10.23 -7.00 -13.70
C ALA A 64 10.90 -6.33 -14.92
N LEU A 65 11.37 -7.09 -15.88
CA LEU A 65 11.94 -6.60 -17.14
C LEU A 65 10.88 -6.07 -18.12
N HIS A 66 9.60 -6.42 -17.94
CA HIS A 66 8.50 -6.02 -18.83
C HIS A 66 7.72 -4.82 -18.26
N ARG A 67 8.42 -3.78 -17.83
CA ARG A 67 7.80 -2.55 -17.32
C ARG A 67 7.54 -1.61 -18.48
N ALA A 68 6.28 -1.40 -18.80
CA ALA A 68 5.86 -0.36 -19.74
C ALA A 68 5.65 0.97 -18.98
N PRO A 69 5.97 2.10 -19.60
CA PRO A 69 5.57 3.40 -19.07
C PRO A 69 4.04 3.50 -19.00
N VAL A 70 3.54 4.25 -18.03
CA VAL A 70 2.11 4.57 -17.91
C VAL A 70 1.76 5.62 -18.96
N ASP A 71 0.62 5.42 -19.63
CA ASP A 71 0.03 6.49 -20.43
C ASP A 71 -0.52 7.57 -19.50
N VAL A 72 0.26 8.65 -19.34
CA VAL A 72 -0.07 9.74 -18.42
C VAL A 72 -1.34 10.50 -18.82
N GLN A 73 -1.63 10.58 -20.11
CA GLN A 73 -2.84 11.23 -20.60
C GLN A 73 -4.07 10.38 -20.26
N GLY A 74 -3.99 9.08 -20.54
CA GLY A 74 -5.03 8.13 -20.14
C GLY A 74 -5.24 8.11 -18.62
N LEU A 75 -4.16 8.09 -17.85
CA LEU A 75 -4.22 8.18 -16.39
C LEU A 75 -4.92 9.48 -15.92
N ALA A 76 -4.57 10.63 -16.49
CA ALA A 76 -5.18 11.92 -16.15
C ALA A 76 -6.70 11.92 -16.40
N LEU A 77 -7.13 11.36 -17.53
CA LEU A 77 -8.54 11.23 -17.87
C LEU A 77 -9.27 10.29 -16.90
N GLU A 78 -8.70 9.12 -16.60
CA GLU A 78 -9.30 8.17 -15.67
C GLU A 78 -9.37 8.74 -14.24
N LEU A 79 -8.32 9.42 -13.78
CA LEU A 79 -8.29 10.05 -12.47
C LEU A 79 -9.32 11.18 -12.39
N GLY A 80 -9.39 12.05 -13.40
CA GLY A 80 -10.38 13.12 -13.46
C GLY A 80 -11.80 12.57 -13.39
N ALA A 81 -12.12 11.56 -14.21
CA ALA A 81 -13.44 10.93 -14.19
C ALA A 81 -13.78 10.27 -12.86
N ALA A 82 -12.78 9.66 -12.18
CA ALA A 82 -12.97 9.06 -10.86
C ALA A 82 -13.19 10.12 -9.77
N LEU A 83 -12.45 11.22 -9.82
CA LEU A 83 -12.61 12.36 -8.91
C LEU A 83 -13.97 13.04 -9.11
N ASP A 84 -14.40 13.26 -10.35
CA ASP A 84 -15.72 13.81 -10.67
C ASP A 84 -16.86 12.90 -10.17
N PHE A 85 -16.71 11.58 -10.33
CA PHE A 85 -17.69 10.60 -9.85
C PHE A 85 -17.86 10.65 -8.32
N VAL A 86 -16.76 10.81 -7.58
CA VAL A 86 -16.83 10.95 -6.11
C VAL A 86 -17.36 12.33 -5.71
N ALA A 87 -16.84 13.41 -6.33
CA ALA A 87 -17.19 14.78 -5.98
C ALA A 87 -18.67 15.11 -6.28
N SER A 88 -19.23 14.55 -7.35
CA SER A 88 -20.66 14.69 -7.67
C SER A 88 -21.59 13.91 -6.74
N GLY A 89 -21.06 13.05 -5.87
CA GLY A 89 -21.85 12.18 -4.99
C GLY A 89 -22.47 10.98 -5.68
N GLN A 90 -22.20 10.73 -6.96
CA GLN A 90 -22.74 9.58 -7.69
C GLN A 90 -22.32 8.23 -7.06
N VAL A 91 -21.17 8.19 -6.42
CA VAL A 91 -20.67 7.00 -5.70
C VAL A 91 -21.68 6.47 -4.66
N VAL A 92 -22.50 7.33 -4.05
CA VAL A 92 -23.52 6.94 -3.05
C VAL A 92 -24.65 6.10 -3.66
N HIS A 93 -24.90 6.29 -4.95
CA HIS A 93 -25.95 5.58 -5.69
C HIS A 93 -25.46 4.31 -6.37
N GLU A 94 -24.15 4.06 -6.33
CA GLU A 94 -23.57 2.85 -6.90
C GLU A 94 -23.93 1.63 -6.04
N PRO A 95 -24.50 0.55 -6.60
CA PRO A 95 -24.92 -0.63 -5.84
C PRO A 95 -23.82 -1.24 -4.96
N SER A 96 -22.56 -1.18 -5.43
CA SER A 96 -21.40 -1.68 -4.69
C SER A 96 -21.10 -0.90 -3.41
N TYR A 97 -21.54 0.35 -3.32
CA TYR A 97 -21.24 1.26 -2.21
C TYR A 97 -22.46 1.63 -1.37
N SER A 98 -23.67 1.43 -1.89
CA SER A 98 -24.93 1.88 -1.24
C SER A 98 -25.16 1.37 0.19
N ARG A 99 -24.50 0.26 0.58
CA ARG A 99 -24.57 -0.34 1.93
C ARG A 99 -23.63 0.31 2.95
N PHE A 100 -22.73 1.19 2.51
CA PHE A 100 -21.77 1.83 3.41
C PHE A 100 -22.28 3.19 3.90
N PRO A 101 -21.87 3.61 5.10
CA PRO A 101 -22.16 4.95 5.58
C PRO A 101 -21.66 6.01 4.61
N LYS A 102 -22.44 7.07 4.36
CA LYS A 102 -22.08 8.13 3.41
C LYS A 102 -20.74 8.79 3.75
N GLU A 103 -20.42 8.88 5.04
CA GLU A 103 -19.18 9.45 5.57
C GLU A 103 -17.94 8.66 5.12
N TRP A 104 -18.13 7.36 4.80
CA TRP A 104 -17.07 6.50 4.27
C TRP A 104 -16.86 6.66 2.76
N LEU A 105 -17.81 7.29 2.08
CA LEU A 105 -17.76 7.47 0.63
C LEU A 105 -17.13 8.81 0.21
N SER A 106 -16.66 9.60 1.17
CA SER A 106 -15.84 10.78 0.90
C SER A 106 -14.39 10.36 0.57
N LEU A 107 -13.81 11.02 -0.44
CA LEU A 107 -12.41 10.79 -0.81
C LEU A 107 -11.48 11.17 0.35
N ARG A 108 -10.59 10.25 0.72
CA ARG A 108 -9.57 10.46 1.77
C ARG A 108 -8.19 10.65 1.18
N GLN A 109 -7.86 9.88 0.15
CA GLN A 109 -6.53 9.87 -0.43
C GLN A 109 -6.54 9.34 -1.86
N VAL A 110 -5.47 9.67 -2.58
CA VAL A 110 -5.07 9.01 -3.82
C VAL A 110 -3.80 8.21 -3.51
N MET A 111 -3.83 6.91 -3.76
CA MET A 111 -2.79 5.98 -3.33
C MET A 111 -2.10 5.35 -4.53
N LEU A 112 -0.80 5.54 -4.64
CA LEU A 112 0.03 4.82 -5.60
C LEU A 112 0.30 3.43 -5.00
N SER A 113 -0.49 2.48 -5.42
CA SER A 113 -0.39 1.08 -5.02
C SER A 113 -1.04 0.21 -6.09
N GLY A 114 -0.89 -1.10 -6.03
CA GLY A 114 -1.55 -1.92 -7.04
C GLY A 114 -0.97 -3.32 -7.18
N GLU A 115 -0.75 -3.75 -8.40
CA GLU A 115 -0.37 -5.11 -8.74
C GLU A 115 1.14 -5.32 -8.83
N GLY A 116 1.94 -4.26 -8.68
CA GLY A 116 3.39 -4.29 -8.70
C GLY A 116 4.02 -3.29 -7.74
N GLU A 117 5.29 -2.99 -7.96
CA GLU A 117 6.04 -1.98 -7.20
C GLU A 117 5.98 -0.62 -7.90
N PRO A 118 5.31 0.40 -7.34
CA PRO A 118 5.12 1.69 -8.01
C PRO A 118 6.44 2.41 -8.35
N THR A 119 7.44 2.35 -7.46
CA THR A 119 8.71 3.06 -7.64
C THR A 119 9.57 2.49 -8.78
N LEU A 120 9.16 1.37 -9.35
CA LEU A 120 9.81 0.79 -10.52
C LEU A 120 9.18 1.23 -11.85
N CYS A 121 8.11 2.04 -11.81
CA CYS A 121 7.52 2.63 -13.00
C CYS A 121 8.54 3.48 -13.75
N PRO A 122 8.72 3.28 -15.09
CA PRO A 122 9.74 4.00 -15.87
C PRO A 122 9.56 5.52 -15.87
N ASN A 123 8.33 5.99 -15.94
CA ASN A 123 7.97 7.41 -15.96
C ASN A 123 7.25 7.86 -14.67
N PHE A 124 7.84 7.46 -13.53
CA PHE A 124 7.27 7.74 -12.21
C PHE A 124 7.11 9.25 -11.92
N VAL A 125 8.05 10.09 -12.42
CA VAL A 125 8.00 11.56 -12.24
C VAL A 125 6.76 12.14 -12.91
N GLU A 126 6.53 11.80 -14.18
CA GLU A 126 5.40 12.34 -14.95
C GLU A 126 4.06 11.88 -14.36
N VAL A 127 4.02 10.67 -13.81
CA VAL A 127 2.85 10.20 -13.07
C VAL A 127 2.62 11.06 -11.82
N MET A 128 3.67 11.30 -11.03
CA MET A 128 3.56 12.13 -9.83
C MET A 128 3.15 13.57 -10.13
N GLU A 129 3.73 14.17 -11.16
CA GLU A 129 3.35 15.50 -11.64
C GLU A 129 1.87 15.55 -12.03
N THR A 130 1.36 14.51 -12.69
CA THR A 130 -0.06 14.39 -13.06
C THR A 130 -0.96 14.38 -11.83
N LEU A 131 -0.62 13.60 -10.79
CA LEU A 131 -1.41 13.53 -9.56
C LEU A 131 -1.39 14.85 -8.79
N VAL A 132 -0.20 15.46 -8.66
CA VAL A 132 -0.04 16.76 -7.99
C VAL A 132 -0.75 17.85 -8.75
N HIS A 133 -0.68 17.86 -10.08
CA HIS A 133 -1.42 18.81 -10.92
C HIS A 133 -2.93 18.70 -10.72
N ALA A 134 -3.49 17.47 -10.74
CA ALA A 134 -4.91 17.23 -10.52
C ALA A 134 -5.38 17.79 -9.16
N ARG A 135 -4.56 17.67 -8.10
CA ARG A 135 -4.81 18.24 -6.78
C ARG A 135 -4.69 19.77 -6.78
N ALA A 136 -3.66 20.31 -7.43
CA ALA A 136 -3.35 21.75 -7.45
C ALA A 136 -4.39 22.58 -8.21
N LEU A 137 -5.14 21.98 -9.14
CA LEU A 137 -6.25 22.66 -9.83
C LEU A 137 -7.36 23.13 -8.87
N GLY A 138 -7.43 22.63 -7.65
CA GLY A 138 -8.41 23.04 -6.64
C GLY A 138 -9.87 22.73 -6.99
N ARG A 139 -10.11 21.88 -8.00
CA ARG A 139 -11.46 21.48 -8.44
C ARG A 139 -12.15 20.51 -7.47
N TYR A 140 -11.36 19.85 -6.62
CA TYR A 140 -11.82 18.83 -5.69
C TYR A 140 -11.42 19.18 -4.26
N PRO A 141 -12.12 18.65 -3.24
CA PRO A 141 -11.63 18.71 -1.87
C PRO A 141 -10.21 18.19 -1.79
N PHE A 142 -9.42 18.71 -0.86
CA PHE A 142 -8.05 18.23 -0.66
C PHE A 142 -8.04 16.73 -0.39
N PHE A 143 -7.13 16.03 -1.05
CA PHE A 143 -6.79 14.63 -0.80
C PHE A 143 -5.28 14.48 -0.63
N LYS A 144 -4.86 13.67 0.31
CA LYS A 144 -3.45 13.34 0.45
C LYS A 144 -3.02 12.33 -0.60
N LEU A 145 -1.74 12.37 -0.96
CA LEU A 145 -1.10 11.33 -1.75
C LEU A 145 -0.45 10.32 -0.80
N VAL A 146 -0.57 9.04 -1.14
CA VAL A 146 0.08 7.96 -0.41
C VAL A 146 0.84 7.10 -1.40
N LEU A 147 2.12 6.87 -1.13
CA LEU A 147 2.93 5.89 -1.84
C LEU A 147 3.08 4.64 -0.96
N GLU A 148 2.52 3.51 -1.40
CA GLU A 148 2.77 2.21 -0.80
C GLU A 148 3.88 1.50 -1.59
N THR A 149 5.00 1.16 -0.93
CA THR A 149 6.20 0.67 -1.62
C THR A 149 6.98 -0.36 -0.81
N ASN A 150 7.62 -1.30 -1.49
CA ASN A 150 8.63 -2.18 -0.92
C ASN A 150 10.02 -1.53 -0.84
N GLY A 151 10.16 -0.32 -1.38
CA GLY A 151 11.37 0.48 -1.33
C GLY A 151 12.43 0.15 -2.36
N SER A 152 12.20 -0.80 -3.27
CA SER A 152 13.25 -1.24 -4.20
C SER A 152 13.68 -0.17 -5.20
N GLY A 153 12.80 0.75 -5.57
CA GLY A 153 13.10 1.85 -6.48
C GLY A 153 13.47 3.19 -5.82
N LEU A 154 13.50 3.28 -4.48
CA LEU A 154 13.67 4.56 -3.77
C LEU A 154 15.01 5.27 -4.02
N GLN A 155 16.06 4.52 -4.39
CA GLN A 155 17.37 5.09 -4.67
C GLN A 155 17.50 5.62 -6.12
N ARG A 156 16.50 5.42 -6.96
CA ARG A 156 16.47 5.98 -8.32
C ARG A 156 16.32 7.50 -8.24
N PRO A 157 17.16 8.29 -8.95
CA PRO A 157 17.10 9.75 -8.91
C PRO A 157 15.70 10.30 -9.24
N GLU A 158 15.01 9.68 -10.21
CA GLU A 158 13.67 10.05 -10.65
C GLU A 158 12.64 9.86 -9.52
N VAL A 159 12.78 8.81 -8.72
CA VAL A 159 11.87 8.56 -7.58
C VAL A 159 12.14 9.57 -6.46
N GLN A 160 13.40 9.87 -6.18
CA GLN A 160 13.76 10.89 -5.21
C GLN A 160 13.24 12.26 -5.61
N GLN A 161 13.40 12.66 -6.86
CA GLN A 161 12.84 13.90 -7.41
C GLN A 161 11.31 13.93 -7.27
N ALA A 162 10.63 12.85 -7.63
CA ALA A 162 9.17 12.77 -7.50
C ALA A 162 8.68 12.88 -6.05
N LEU A 163 9.45 12.36 -5.08
CA LEU A 163 9.10 12.46 -3.66
C LEU A 163 9.25 13.89 -3.10
N GLU A 164 10.00 14.77 -3.76
CA GLU A 164 10.07 16.19 -3.40
C GLU A 164 8.75 16.92 -3.69
N LEU A 165 7.89 16.38 -4.56
CA LEU A 165 6.54 16.89 -4.82
C LEU A 165 5.56 16.58 -3.69
N PHE A 166 5.92 15.70 -2.76
CA PHE A 166 5.08 15.35 -1.62
C PHE A 166 5.11 16.46 -0.57
N THR A 167 3.93 16.86 -0.13
CA THR A 167 3.76 17.79 1.00
C THR A 167 3.93 17.07 2.36
N ALA A 168 3.89 17.83 3.45
CA ALA A 168 3.90 17.28 4.81
C ALA A 168 2.64 16.46 5.15
N GLN A 169 1.57 16.58 4.36
CA GLN A 169 0.34 15.80 4.55
C GLN A 169 0.35 14.47 3.78
N ASP A 170 1.27 14.33 2.82
CA ASP A 170 1.41 13.12 2.02
C ASP A 170 2.26 12.08 2.77
N GLU A 171 1.96 10.82 2.57
CA GLU A 171 2.57 9.72 3.32
C GLU A 171 3.32 8.75 2.40
N VAL A 172 4.43 8.21 2.89
CA VAL A 172 5.07 7.04 2.28
C VAL A 172 4.94 5.86 3.23
N TRP A 173 4.30 4.80 2.75
CA TRP A 173 4.09 3.56 3.48
C TRP A 173 5.13 2.54 3.03
N MET A 174 6.07 2.26 3.92
CA MET A 174 7.19 1.36 3.67
C MET A 174 6.89 -0.03 4.19
N LYS A 175 6.98 -1.04 3.31
CA LYS A 175 6.81 -2.43 3.72
C LYS A 175 7.98 -2.92 4.56
N LEU A 176 7.65 -3.52 5.72
CA LEU A 176 8.60 -4.22 6.57
C LEU A 176 7.89 -5.39 7.26
N ASP A 177 7.95 -6.58 6.68
CA ASP A 177 7.22 -7.77 7.10
C ASP A 177 8.08 -8.76 7.93
N ALA A 178 9.27 -8.34 8.37
CA ALA A 178 10.24 -9.20 9.02
C ALA A 178 11.16 -8.42 9.97
N GLY A 179 11.75 -9.13 10.93
CA GLY A 179 12.77 -8.61 11.83
C GLY A 179 14.15 -9.25 11.65
N THR A 180 14.27 -10.25 10.77
CA THR A 180 15.53 -10.95 10.48
C THR A 180 15.68 -11.21 8.99
N ASP A 181 16.91 -11.44 8.56
CA ASP A 181 17.24 -11.76 7.17
C ASP A 181 16.51 -13.01 6.67
N SER A 182 16.55 -14.09 7.47
CA SER A 182 15.87 -15.35 7.14
C SER A 182 14.36 -15.19 6.98
N GLN A 183 13.71 -14.46 7.91
CA GLN A 183 12.28 -14.19 7.86
C GLN A 183 11.95 -13.31 6.65
N PHE A 184 12.78 -12.28 6.38
CA PHE A 184 12.59 -11.40 5.24
C PHE A 184 12.61 -12.18 3.92
N HIS A 185 13.60 -13.02 3.69
CA HIS A 185 13.67 -13.84 2.47
C HIS A 185 12.51 -14.82 2.36
N GLY A 186 12.09 -15.44 3.48
CA GLY A 186 10.94 -16.33 3.52
C GLY A 186 9.62 -15.65 3.16
N MET A 187 9.44 -14.38 3.56
CA MET A 187 8.23 -13.60 3.31
C MET A 187 8.25 -12.91 1.94
N SER A 188 9.37 -12.32 1.56
CA SER A 188 9.47 -11.48 0.35
C SER A 188 9.81 -12.25 -0.92
N GLY A 189 10.47 -13.41 -0.79
CA GLY A 189 10.95 -14.21 -1.91
C GLY A 189 11.95 -13.49 -2.82
N VAL A 190 12.72 -12.53 -2.28
CA VAL A 190 13.72 -11.74 -3.01
C VAL A 190 15.11 -11.98 -2.43
N ASP A 191 16.14 -11.93 -3.29
CA ASP A 191 17.53 -12.15 -2.88
C ASP A 191 18.25 -10.87 -2.36
N THR A 192 17.54 -9.73 -2.33
CA THR A 192 18.07 -8.48 -1.78
C THR A 192 18.40 -8.68 -0.30
N PRO A 193 19.64 -8.36 0.16
CA PRO A 193 19.97 -8.45 1.57
C PRO A 193 19.07 -7.57 2.44
N PHE A 194 18.56 -8.12 3.54
CA PHE A 194 17.64 -7.40 4.44
C PHE A 194 18.21 -6.08 4.95
N ARG A 195 19.53 -6.01 5.22
CA ARG A 195 20.23 -4.79 5.61
C ARG A 195 20.07 -3.65 4.60
N GLU A 196 19.96 -3.95 3.30
CA GLU A 196 19.75 -2.92 2.28
C GLU A 196 18.35 -2.36 2.32
N VAL A 197 17.35 -3.19 2.61
CA VAL A 197 15.96 -2.74 2.81
C VAL A 197 15.90 -1.81 4.03
N LEU A 198 16.52 -2.20 5.14
CA LEU A 198 16.61 -1.37 6.33
C LEU A 198 17.35 -0.04 6.08
N ALA A 199 18.43 -0.07 5.29
CA ALA A 199 19.14 1.16 4.91
C ALA A 199 18.26 2.12 4.11
N ARG A 200 17.44 1.61 3.18
CA ARG A 200 16.45 2.42 2.41
C ARG A 200 15.38 3.03 3.31
N ILE A 201 14.83 2.23 4.24
CA ILE A 201 13.86 2.71 5.23
C ILE A 201 14.48 3.81 6.10
N LEU A 202 15.69 3.59 6.60
CA LEU A 202 16.44 4.55 7.41
C LEU A 202 16.71 5.86 6.65
N GLU A 203 17.20 5.76 5.43
CA GLU A 203 17.50 6.93 4.59
C GLU A 203 16.25 7.78 4.37
N LEU A 204 15.14 7.14 3.97
CA LEU A 204 13.88 7.84 3.76
C LEU A 204 13.33 8.40 5.08
N GLY A 205 13.35 7.61 6.16
CA GLY A 205 12.85 8.01 7.48
C GLY A 205 13.62 9.17 8.11
N ARG A 206 14.88 9.38 7.74
CA ARG A 206 15.68 10.57 8.14
C ARG A 206 15.27 11.83 7.38
N ARG A 207 14.78 11.68 6.14
CA ARG A 207 14.39 12.83 5.30
C ARG A 207 12.96 13.27 5.54
N ARG A 208 12.07 12.34 5.89
CA ARG A 208 10.65 12.58 6.12
C ARG A 208 10.03 11.54 7.03
N PRO A 209 8.93 11.88 7.75
CA PRO A 209 8.16 10.88 8.47
C PRO A 209 7.62 9.80 7.53
N ILE A 210 7.70 8.54 7.96
CA ILE A 210 7.23 7.37 7.21
C ILE A 210 6.22 6.58 8.04
N VAL A 211 5.36 5.83 7.35
CA VAL A 211 4.52 4.81 7.94
C VAL A 211 5.13 3.45 7.62
N ILE A 212 5.33 2.62 8.62
CA ILE A 212 5.73 1.23 8.39
C ILE A 212 4.47 0.38 8.23
N GLN A 213 4.38 -0.34 7.13
CA GLN A 213 3.29 -1.28 6.85
C GLN A 213 3.82 -2.70 6.95
N SER A 214 3.29 -3.46 7.92
CA SER A 214 3.75 -4.81 8.21
C SER A 214 2.61 -5.81 8.13
N LEU A 215 2.84 -6.86 7.34
CA LEU A 215 1.93 -7.98 7.23
C LEU A 215 2.47 -9.16 8.03
N PHE A 216 1.66 -9.65 8.96
CA PHE A 216 1.91 -10.87 9.71
C PHE A 216 0.95 -11.96 9.29
N ALA A 217 1.47 -13.16 9.08
CA ALA A 217 0.69 -14.32 8.65
C ALA A 217 1.15 -15.59 9.38
N SER A 218 0.26 -16.57 9.43
CA SER A 218 0.70 -17.94 9.70
C SER A 218 1.28 -18.50 8.41
N VAL A 219 2.52 -18.94 8.42
CA VAL A 219 3.23 -19.51 7.27
C VAL A 219 3.31 -21.03 7.45
N ASP A 220 2.83 -21.80 6.47
CA ASP A 220 2.75 -23.26 6.52
C ASP A 220 2.08 -23.78 7.81
N GLY A 221 1.03 -23.08 8.27
CA GLY A 221 0.26 -23.41 9.47
C GLY A 221 0.89 -22.96 10.79
N SER A 222 2.05 -22.31 10.77
CA SER A 222 2.75 -21.82 11.98
C SER A 222 2.63 -20.30 12.10
N PRO A 223 2.10 -19.77 13.22
CA PRO A 223 2.11 -18.34 13.48
C PRO A 223 3.55 -17.85 13.73
N PRO A 224 3.81 -16.53 13.60
CA PRO A 224 5.12 -15.96 13.91
C PRO A 224 5.59 -16.37 15.31
N ALA A 225 6.82 -16.85 15.41
CA ALA A 225 7.42 -17.19 16.69
C ALA A 225 7.64 -15.91 17.53
N ARG A 226 7.58 -16.06 18.86
CA ARG A 226 7.80 -14.94 19.78
C ARG A 226 9.12 -14.22 19.52
N GLY A 227 10.18 -14.97 19.19
CA GLY A 227 11.49 -14.43 18.86
C GLY A 227 11.49 -13.60 17.56
N GLU A 228 10.67 -13.96 16.58
CA GLU A 228 10.53 -13.20 15.35
C GLU A 228 9.86 -11.85 15.61
N ILE A 229 8.82 -11.85 16.44
CA ILE A 229 8.14 -10.60 16.86
C ILE A 229 9.12 -9.70 17.63
N GLN A 230 9.90 -10.25 18.55
CA GLN A 230 10.91 -9.50 19.30
C GLN A 230 11.99 -8.90 18.39
N ASN A 231 12.45 -9.66 17.39
CA ASN A 231 13.41 -9.16 16.40
C ASN A 231 12.83 -8.06 15.53
N TYR A 232 11.55 -8.17 15.14
CA TYR A 232 10.85 -7.13 14.40
C TYR A 232 10.77 -5.82 15.22
N VAL A 233 10.36 -5.88 16.49
CA VAL A 233 10.29 -4.71 17.37
C VAL A 233 11.67 -4.10 17.57
N ARG A 234 12.70 -4.93 17.81
CA ARG A 234 14.10 -4.46 17.90
C ARG A 234 14.55 -3.76 16.61
N CYS A 235 14.19 -4.31 15.46
CA CYS A 235 14.51 -3.72 14.15
C CYS A 235 13.93 -2.31 14.01
N LEU A 236 12.65 -2.12 14.37
CA LEU A 236 12.02 -0.79 14.38
C LEU A 236 12.72 0.17 15.36
N GLY A 237 13.07 -0.32 16.57
CA GLY A 237 13.79 0.48 17.56
C GLY A 237 15.15 0.96 17.04
N LEU A 238 15.91 0.07 16.41
CA LEU A 238 17.20 0.44 15.80
C LEU A 238 17.04 1.48 14.69
N LEU A 239 15.98 1.40 13.88
CA LEU A 239 15.70 2.44 12.88
C LEU A 239 15.42 3.80 13.52
N GLN A 240 14.64 3.85 14.61
CA GLN A 240 14.37 5.08 15.35
C GLN A 240 15.63 5.63 16.03
N GLU A 241 16.41 4.79 16.71
CA GLU A 241 17.68 5.17 17.35
C GLU A 241 18.67 5.76 16.34
N GLN A 242 18.66 5.26 15.10
CA GLN A 242 19.49 5.78 14.02
C GLN A 242 18.90 7.02 13.33
N GLY A 243 17.76 7.52 13.79
CA GLY A 243 17.17 8.79 13.36
C GLY A 243 16.06 8.68 12.31
N ALA A 244 15.51 7.49 12.05
CA ALA A 244 14.31 7.39 11.24
C ALA A 244 13.09 7.89 12.02
N VAL A 245 12.30 8.77 11.42
CA VAL A 245 11.02 9.23 11.96
C VAL A 245 9.91 8.29 11.52
N ILE A 246 9.60 7.31 12.37
CA ILE A 246 8.46 6.41 12.16
C ILE A 246 7.23 7.08 12.78
N GLN A 247 6.35 7.59 11.93
CA GLN A 247 5.13 8.28 12.37
C GLN A 247 4.11 7.28 12.93
N ARG A 248 3.97 6.14 12.28
CA ARG A 248 2.96 5.12 12.59
C ARG A 248 3.38 3.76 12.07
N VAL A 249 2.87 2.72 12.72
CA VAL A 249 3.02 1.33 12.24
C VAL A 249 1.62 0.77 11.95
N HIS A 250 1.42 0.28 10.73
CA HIS A 250 0.23 -0.47 10.35
C HIS A 250 0.52 -1.97 10.44
N ILE A 251 -0.25 -2.68 11.23
CA ILE A 251 -0.18 -4.13 11.38
C ILE A 251 -1.42 -4.75 10.75
N GLN A 252 -1.22 -5.65 9.82
CA GLN A 252 -2.29 -6.34 9.10
C GLN A 252 -1.97 -7.82 8.90
N SER A 253 -2.98 -8.59 8.50
CA SER A 253 -2.80 -9.98 8.11
C SER A 253 -3.34 -10.24 6.71
N VAL A 254 -2.99 -11.41 6.17
CA VAL A 254 -3.51 -11.87 4.87
C VAL A 254 -5.02 -12.04 4.92
N MET A 255 -5.67 -11.87 3.79
CA MET A 255 -7.09 -12.14 3.64
C MET A 255 -7.31 -13.65 3.37
N ASN A 256 -8.35 -14.23 3.99
CA ASN A 256 -8.61 -15.67 3.97
C ASN A 256 -8.93 -16.28 2.58
N TRP A 257 -8.93 -15.50 1.51
CA TRP A 257 -9.33 -15.93 0.18
C TRP A 257 -8.16 -16.12 -0.82
N VAL A 258 -6.93 -16.11 -0.32
CA VAL A 258 -5.75 -16.38 -1.16
C VAL A 258 -5.50 -17.89 -1.16
N GLU A 259 -6.17 -18.62 -2.07
CA GLU A 259 -6.20 -20.09 -2.11
C GLU A 259 -4.84 -20.75 -2.37
N SER A 260 -3.89 -20.06 -2.98
CA SER A 260 -2.58 -20.62 -3.36
C SER A 260 -1.43 -20.21 -2.45
N SER A 261 -1.70 -19.47 -1.38
CA SER A 261 -0.68 -18.90 -0.51
C SER A 261 -0.33 -19.88 0.61
N ARG A 262 0.97 -20.04 0.88
CA ARG A 262 1.48 -20.68 2.09
C ARG A 262 1.10 -19.93 3.36
N CYS A 263 0.55 -18.72 3.19
CA CYS A 263 0.23 -17.79 4.25
C CYS A 263 -1.27 -17.80 4.54
N THR A 264 -1.63 -17.90 5.80
CA THR A 264 -3.00 -17.81 6.28
C THR A 264 -3.18 -16.68 7.29
N HIS A 265 -4.43 -16.27 7.47
CA HIS A 265 -4.81 -15.18 8.35
C HIS A 265 -4.42 -15.46 9.81
N LEU A 266 -3.93 -14.42 10.49
CA LEU A 266 -3.75 -14.43 11.95
C LEU A 266 -4.97 -13.84 12.66
N PRO A 267 -5.39 -14.43 13.80
CA PRO A 267 -6.43 -13.84 14.64
C PRO A 267 -6.09 -12.41 15.09
N LEU A 268 -7.10 -11.55 15.16
CA LEU A 268 -6.94 -10.17 15.62
C LEU A 268 -6.28 -10.06 17.01
N ALA A 269 -6.49 -11.05 17.87
CA ALA A 269 -5.84 -11.09 19.19
C ALA A 269 -4.31 -11.11 19.06
N ILE A 270 -3.76 -11.96 18.18
CA ILE A 270 -2.30 -12.03 17.94
C ILE A 270 -1.78 -10.71 17.35
N LEU A 271 -2.48 -10.13 16.37
CA LEU A 271 -2.10 -8.85 15.79
C LEU A 271 -2.11 -7.74 16.85
N SER A 272 -3.11 -7.76 17.74
CA SER A 272 -3.22 -6.81 18.85
C SER A 272 -2.09 -6.97 19.87
N GLU A 273 -1.66 -8.19 20.16
CA GLU A 273 -0.49 -8.46 21.02
C GLU A 273 0.79 -7.89 20.42
N ILE A 274 1.02 -8.09 19.12
CA ILE A 274 2.16 -7.49 18.40
C ILE A 274 2.10 -5.97 18.49
N ALA A 275 0.91 -5.38 18.22
CA ALA A 275 0.72 -3.93 18.32
C ALA A 275 0.97 -3.38 19.72
N CYS A 276 0.51 -4.08 20.75
CA CYS A 276 0.78 -3.70 22.14
C CYS A 276 2.27 -3.74 22.46
N GLN A 277 3.00 -4.73 21.94
CA GLN A 277 4.45 -4.81 22.15
C GLN A 277 5.17 -3.63 21.47
N VAL A 278 4.85 -3.35 20.20
CA VAL A 278 5.42 -2.20 19.47
C VAL A 278 5.15 -0.88 20.20
N ARG A 279 3.90 -0.62 20.61
CA ARG A 279 3.55 0.61 21.35
C ARG A 279 4.33 0.75 22.65
N ARG A 280 4.41 -0.34 23.43
CA ARG A 280 5.06 -0.34 24.74
C ARG A 280 6.56 -0.08 24.65
N GLU A 281 7.22 -0.68 23.66
CA GLU A 281 8.69 -0.64 23.56
C GLU A 281 9.19 0.61 22.80
N LEU A 282 8.40 1.11 21.83
CA LEU A 282 8.84 2.17 20.93
C LEU A 282 8.08 3.49 21.07
N GLY A 283 6.95 3.51 21.77
CA GLY A 283 6.14 4.71 21.94
C GLY A 283 5.51 5.24 20.65
N VAL A 284 5.48 4.42 19.56
CA VAL A 284 4.94 4.81 18.27
C VAL A 284 3.45 4.47 18.19
N GLU A 285 2.71 5.26 17.40
CA GLU A 285 1.32 4.94 17.08
C GLU A 285 1.23 3.64 16.26
N VAL A 286 0.33 2.74 16.65
CA VAL A 286 0.12 1.47 15.91
C VAL A 286 -1.36 1.29 15.64
N GLU A 287 -1.69 1.00 14.40
CA GLU A 287 -3.04 0.63 13.96
C GLU A 287 -3.06 -0.84 13.51
N VAL A 288 -4.17 -1.53 13.80
CA VAL A 288 -4.35 -2.96 13.46
C VAL A 288 -5.57 -3.10 12.56
N PHE A 289 -5.44 -3.87 11.48
CA PHE A 289 -6.47 -4.03 10.46
C PHE A 289 -6.76 -5.50 10.13
#